data_dd55362977e6a11d968c824f444b8813
#
_entry.id   dd55362977e6a11d968c824f444b8813
#
_cell.length_a   1.000
_cell.length_b   1.000
_cell.length_c   1.000
_cell.angle_alpha   90.00
_cell.angle_beta   90.00
_cell.angle_gamma   90.00
#
_symmetry.space_group_name_H-M   'P 1'
#
loop_
_entity.id
_entity.type
_entity.pdbx_description
1 polymer ?
#
loop_
_entity_poly.entity_id
_entity_poly.type
_entity_poly.pdbx_seq_one_letter_code
_entity_poly.pdbx_strand_id
1 'polypeptide(L)'
;MTHKIKFGTDGWRAIIGEHFTVENVARVTEATGIWLKENYENPTVILGHDCRFAGELFMETSAKVFVAQGIPVRMAQGFVSTPMISLAANQFNCEIGVIITASHNPPSYNGFKLKAFFGGPLEPENVQAIEDIIPDQCSIDYQSIDIKTCIAEEKIEIVPI
;
A
#
# COMPACT_ATOMS: atom_id res chain seq x y z
N MET A 1 -8.88 -21.51 -8.54
CA MET A 1 -8.55 -21.21 -7.13
C MET A 1 -7.84 -19.86 -7.04
N THR A 2 -8.22 -19.05 -6.09
CA THR A 2 -7.58 -17.77 -5.87
C THR A 2 -6.22 -17.96 -5.18
N HIS A 3 -5.22 -17.22 -5.63
CA HIS A 3 -3.90 -17.26 -5.03
C HIS A 3 -3.94 -16.77 -3.58
N LYS A 4 -3.40 -17.55 -2.65
CA LYS A 4 -3.29 -17.18 -1.24
C LYS A 4 -2.06 -16.28 -1.04
N ILE A 5 -2.31 -15.04 -0.64
CA ILE A 5 -1.26 -14.07 -0.37
C ILE A 5 -0.73 -14.26 1.05
N LYS A 6 0.59 -14.35 1.19
CA LYS A 6 1.26 -14.47 2.49
C LYS A 6 2.35 -13.43 2.63
N PHE A 7 2.36 -12.75 3.76
CA PHE A 7 3.44 -11.87 4.14
C PHE A 7 4.61 -12.66 4.71
N GLY A 8 5.82 -12.37 4.24
CA GLY A 8 7.04 -12.81 4.88
C GLY A 8 7.46 -11.87 6.01
N THR A 9 8.70 -11.98 6.46
CA THR A 9 9.26 -11.13 7.52
C THR A 9 9.37 -9.66 7.13
N ASP A 10 9.38 -9.35 5.83
CA ASP A 10 9.53 -7.99 5.32
C ASP A 10 8.62 -7.76 4.09
N GLY A 11 7.33 -7.86 4.32
CA GLY A 11 6.31 -7.63 3.32
C GLY A 11 5.92 -8.85 2.50
N TRP A 12 5.02 -8.64 1.57
CA TRP A 12 4.62 -9.62 0.56
C TRP A 12 5.35 -9.31 -0.74
N ARG A 13 6.01 -10.33 -1.32
CA ARG A 13 6.74 -10.21 -2.59
C ARG A 13 6.32 -11.33 -3.54
N ALA A 14 6.23 -11.00 -4.82
CA ALA A 14 5.89 -11.97 -5.86
C ALA A 14 6.37 -11.51 -7.23
N ILE A 15 6.34 -12.42 -8.21
CA ILE A 15 6.71 -12.12 -9.60
C ILE A 15 5.61 -11.26 -10.23
N ILE A 16 6.02 -10.15 -10.84
CA ILE A 16 5.14 -9.21 -11.54
C ILE A 16 4.42 -9.93 -12.68
N GLY A 17 3.09 -9.81 -12.70
CA GLY A 17 2.25 -10.45 -13.71
C GLY A 17 1.86 -11.89 -13.40
N GLU A 18 2.58 -12.57 -12.51
CA GLU A 18 2.21 -13.92 -12.04
C GLU A 18 1.30 -13.81 -10.81
N HIS A 19 1.83 -13.33 -9.70
CA HIS A 19 1.08 -13.14 -8.46
C HIS A 19 1.11 -11.69 -7.97
N PHE A 20 2.15 -10.92 -8.29
CA PHE A 20 2.14 -9.49 -8.02
C PHE A 20 1.41 -8.79 -9.17
N THR A 21 0.11 -8.67 -9.02
CA THR A 21 -0.82 -8.13 -10.01
C THR A 21 -1.60 -6.96 -9.42
N VAL A 22 -2.19 -6.15 -10.29
CA VAL A 22 -3.07 -5.04 -9.87
C VAL A 22 -4.19 -5.55 -8.97
N GLU A 23 -4.85 -6.66 -9.33
CA GLU A 23 -5.92 -7.24 -8.53
C GLU A 23 -5.43 -7.71 -7.15
N ASN A 24 -4.29 -8.38 -7.08
CA ASN A 24 -3.75 -8.85 -5.81
C ASN A 24 -3.28 -7.70 -4.91
N VAL A 25 -2.72 -6.64 -5.48
CA VAL A 25 -2.41 -5.40 -4.73
C VAL A 25 -3.68 -4.76 -4.19
N ALA A 26 -4.74 -4.71 -4.97
CA ALA A 26 -6.04 -4.20 -4.53
C ALA A 26 -6.61 -5.02 -3.36
N ARG A 27 -6.52 -6.36 -3.42
CA ARG A 27 -6.95 -7.26 -2.33
C ARG A 27 -6.21 -6.98 -1.02
N VAL A 28 -4.89 -6.87 -1.08
CA VAL A 28 -4.06 -6.56 0.10
C VAL A 28 -4.36 -5.18 0.65
N THR A 29 -4.55 -4.20 -0.23
CA THR A 29 -4.88 -2.83 0.18
C THR A 29 -6.25 -2.76 0.84
N GLU A 30 -7.24 -3.46 0.31
CA GLU A 30 -8.57 -3.54 0.93
C GLU A 30 -8.50 -4.07 2.36
N ALA A 31 -7.78 -5.16 2.58
CA ALA A 31 -7.56 -5.72 3.92
C ALA A 31 -6.86 -4.71 4.84
N THR A 32 -5.83 -4.04 4.33
CA THR A 32 -5.09 -3.02 5.09
C THR A 32 -6.02 -1.88 5.51
N GLY A 33 -6.86 -1.40 4.60
CA GLY A 33 -7.82 -0.34 4.89
C GLY A 33 -8.89 -0.74 5.91
N ILE A 34 -9.40 -1.97 5.83
CA ILE A 34 -10.33 -2.52 6.83
C ILE A 34 -9.67 -2.53 8.20
N TRP A 35 -8.46 -3.07 8.30
CA TRP A 35 -7.70 -3.11 9.55
C TRP A 35 -7.45 -1.70 10.12
N LEU A 36 -7.09 -0.73 9.26
CA LEU A 36 -6.88 0.64 9.67
C LEU A 36 -8.14 1.26 10.29
N LYS A 37 -9.28 1.08 9.66
CA LYS A 37 -10.56 1.64 10.14
C LYS A 37 -11.07 0.97 11.41
N GLU A 38 -10.69 -0.27 11.65
CA GLU A 38 -11.02 -0.98 12.91
C GLU A 38 -10.14 -0.54 14.08
N ASN A 39 -8.91 -0.08 13.82
CA ASN A 39 -7.93 0.25 14.85
C ASN A 39 -7.74 1.75 15.08
N TYR A 40 -8.16 2.60 14.13
CA TYR A 40 -8.00 4.05 14.20
C TYR A 40 -9.28 4.76 13.78
N GLU A 41 -9.57 5.90 14.42
CA GLU A 41 -10.79 6.66 14.14
C GLU A 41 -10.73 7.38 12.78
N ASN A 42 -9.63 8.05 12.49
CA ASN A 42 -9.44 8.82 11.24
C ASN A 42 -8.06 8.50 10.64
N PRO A 43 -7.83 7.27 10.16
CA PRO A 43 -6.51 6.90 9.67
C PRO A 43 -6.15 7.62 8.38
N THR A 44 -4.86 7.90 8.22
CA THR A 44 -4.25 8.40 6.99
C THR A 44 -3.09 7.50 6.60
N VAL A 45 -2.79 7.44 5.31
CA VAL A 45 -1.71 6.61 4.78
C VAL A 45 -0.75 7.43 3.93
N ILE A 46 0.51 7.02 3.91
CA ILE A 46 1.49 7.51 2.95
C ILE A 46 1.99 6.36 2.08
N LEU A 47 2.01 6.59 0.78
CA LEU A 47 2.38 5.60 -0.23
C LEU A 47 3.61 6.06 -1.00
N GLY A 48 4.46 5.10 -1.37
CA GLY A 48 5.58 5.36 -2.27
C GLY A 48 5.97 4.10 -3.04
N HIS A 49 6.85 4.26 -4.00
CA HIS A 49 7.41 3.16 -4.77
C HIS A 49 8.88 3.43 -5.13
N ASP A 50 9.64 2.36 -5.33
CA ASP A 50 11.00 2.46 -5.85
C ASP A 50 11.00 2.44 -7.40
N CYS A 51 12.16 2.24 -8.01
CA CYS A 51 12.31 2.28 -9.45
C CYS A 51 11.97 0.97 -10.18
N ARG A 52 11.39 -0.02 -9.49
CA ARG A 52 10.99 -1.29 -10.11
C ARG A 52 9.85 -1.10 -11.10
N PHE A 53 9.80 -1.99 -12.09
CA PHE A 53 8.76 -1.98 -13.12
C PHE A 53 7.35 -1.94 -12.51
N ALA A 54 6.50 -1.09 -13.07
CA ALA A 54 5.11 -0.90 -12.66
C ALA A 54 4.89 -0.40 -11.21
N GLY A 55 5.94 0.08 -10.53
CA GLY A 55 5.82 0.59 -9.15
C GLY A 55 4.76 1.66 -9.00
N GLU A 56 4.73 2.64 -9.90
CA GLU A 56 3.71 3.70 -9.89
C GLU A 56 2.30 3.15 -10.08
N LEU A 57 2.10 2.23 -11.02
CA LEU A 57 0.80 1.59 -11.24
C LEU A 57 0.28 0.88 -9.99
N PHE A 58 1.13 0.15 -9.30
CA PHE A 58 0.75 -0.56 -8.08
C PHE A 58 0.49 0.41 -6.92
N MET A 59 1.28 1.47 -6.79
CA MET A 59 1.04 2.53 -5.81
C MET A 59 -0.30 3.23 -6.05
N GLU A 60 -0.59 3.60 -7.29
CA GLU A 60 -1.85 4.23 -7.66
C GLU A 60 -3.05 3.31 -7.43
N THR A 61 -2.89 2.00 -7.68
CA THR A 61 -3.93 1.01 -7.36
C THR A 61 -4.25 1.04 -5.86
N SER A 62 -3.23 1.03 -5.01
CA SER A 62 -3.42 1.14 -3.56
C SER A 62 -4.08 2.46 -3.17
N ALA A 63 -3.65 3.58 -3.77
CA ALA A 63 -4.26 4.88 -3.52
C ALA A 63 -5.76 4.89 -3.82
N LYS A 64 -6.16 4.34 -4.95
CA LYS A 64 -7.57 4.24 -5.36
C LYS A 64 -8.40 3.44 -4.36
N VAL A 65 -7.88 2.30 -3.91
CA VAL A 65 -8.58 1.44 -2.95
C VAL A 65 -8.73 2.14 -1.60
N PHE A 66 -7.68 2.77 -1.07
CA PHE A 66 -7.76 3.53 0.18
C PHE A 66 -8.76 4.69 0.09
N VAL A 67 -8.72 5.47 -0.98
CA VAL A 67 -9.68 6.57 -1.20
C VAL A 67 -11.12 6.06 -1.23
N ALA A 68 -11.37 4.95 -1.91
CA ALA A 68 -12.70 4.33 -1.95
C ALA A 68 -13.17 3.88 -0.57
N GLN A 69 -12.26 3.56 0.33
CA GLN A 69 -12.57 3.23 1.73
C GLN A 69 -12.72 4.46 2.64
N GLY A 70 -12.59 5.67 2.08
CA GLY A 70 -12.68 6.91 2.83
C GLY A 70 -11.41 7.26 3.60
N ILE A 71 -10.27 6.68 3.23
CA ILE A 71 -8.97 6.93 3.87
C ILE A 71 -8.18 7.96 3.04
N PRO A 72 -7.85 9.13 3.60
CA PRO A 72 -7.00 10.10 2.92
C PRO A 72 -5.60 9.54 2.65
N VAL A 73 -5.07 9.85 1.48
CA VAL A 73 -3.81 9.32 0.98
C VAL A 73 -2.80 10.44 0.72
N ARG A 74 -1.57 10.26 1.20
CA ARG A 74 -0.41 10.99 0.70
C ARG A 74 0.38 10.09 -0.23
N MET A 75 0.76 10.59 -1.40
CA MET A 75 1.62 9.86 -2.33
C MET A 75 2.95 10.59 -2.45
N ALA A 76 4.04 9.88 -2.23
CA ALA A 76 5.38 10.41 -2.41
C ALA A 76 5.64 10.73 -3.88
N GLN A 77 6.26 11.87 -4.12
CA GLN A 77 6.64 12.28 -5.46
C GLN A 77 7.90 11.53 -5.93
N GLY A 78 7.82 10.88 -7.09
CA GLY A 78 8.95 10.18 -7.68
C GLY A 78 9.35 8.89 -6.98
N PHE A 79 10.58 8.45 -7.19
CA PHE A 79 11.11 7.23 -6.58
C PHE A 79 11.54 7.49 -5.14
N VAL A 80 11.20 6.56 -4.25
CA VAL A 80 11.57 6.63 -2.85
C VAL A 80 12.14 5.30 -2.37
N SER A 81 12.91 5.37 -1.30
CA SER A 81 13.44 4.20 -0.61
C SER A 81 12.55 3.80 0.58
N THR A 82 12.74 2.59 1.07
CA THR A 82 12.03 2.12 2.28
C THR A 82 12.25 3.03 3.49
N PRO A 83 13.50 3.49 3.82
CA PRO A 83 13.69 4.43 4.92
C PRO A 83 12.95 5.77 4.75
N MET A 84 12.83 6.25 3.51
CA MET A 84 12.08 7.49 3.25
C MET A 84 10.60 7.35 3.63
N ILE A 85 9.95 6.27 3.24
CA ILE A 85 8.55 6.03 3.62
C ILE A 85 8.41 5.76 5.12
N SER A 86 9.35 5.05 5.74
CA SER A 86 9.37 4.85 7.19
C SER A 86 9.41 6.18 7.94
N LEU A 87 10.31 7.08 7.55
CA LEU A 87 10.42 8.40 8.15
C LEU A 87 9.18 9.26 7.87
N ALA A 88 8.70 9.22 6.64
CA ALA A 88 7.54 10.00 6.20
C ALA A 88 6.26 9.60 6.97
N ALA A 89 6.03 8.32 7.24
CA ALA A 89 4.90 7.87 8.04
C ALA A 89 4.88 8.58 9.41
N ASN A 90 6.04 8.69 10.04
CA ASN A 90 6.16 9.42 11.31
C ASN A 90 6.01 10.94 11.13
N GLN A 91 6.73 11.53 10.19
CA GLN A 91 6.73 12.99 10.00
C GLN A 91 5.38 13.56 9.56
N PHE A 92 4.65 12.82 8.74
CA PHE A 92 3.33 13.24 8.25
C PHE A 92 2.17 12.75 9.14
N ASN A 93 2.48 12.11 10.28
CA ASN A 93 1.49 11.55 11.20
C ASN A 93 0.52 10.61 10.49
N CYS A 94 1.05 9.72 9.64
CA CYS A 94 0.27 8.67 9.00
C CYS A 94 0.31 7.40 9.84
N GLU A 95 -0.83 6.75 10.04
CA GLU A 95 -0.92 5.51 10.81
C GLU A 95 -0.16 4.37 10.13
N ILE A 96 -0.11 4.40 8.80
CA ILE A 96 0.63 3.42 8.00
C ILE A 96 1.36 4.10 6.83
N GLY A 97 2.56 3.61 6.57
CA GLY A 97 3.27 3.80 5.30
C GLY A 97 3.24 2.51 4.49
N VAL A 98 3.01 2.63 3.19
CA VAL A 98 3.13 1.52 2.25
C VAL A 98 4.21 1.86 1.23
N ILE A 99 5.17 0.96 1.04
CA ILE A 99 6.14 1.09 -0.03
C ILE A 99 6.06 -0.10 -0.98
N ILE A 100 5.91 0.19 -2.26
CA ILE A 100 5.97 -0.79 -3.34
C ILE A 100 7.43 -1.01 -3.71
N THR A 101 7.97 -2.13 -3.26
CA THR A 101 9.37 -2.50 -3.46
C THR A 101 9.58 -3.99 -3.17
N ALA A 102 10.55 -4.60 -3.81
CA ALA A 102 10.97 -5.97 -3.50
C ALA A 102 12.44 -6.05 -3.03
N SER A 103 12.98 -4.93 -2.54
CA SER A 103 14.32 -4.87 -1.92
C SER A 103 15.42 -5.42 -2.84
N HIS A 104 15.99 -6.57 -2.49
CA HIS A 104 17.08 -7.23 -3.22
C HIS A 104 16.63 -8.39 -4.12
N ASN A 105 15.33 -8.63 -4.25
CA ASN A 105 14.82 -9.64 -5.17
C ASN A 105 15.17 -9.28 -6.63
N PRO A 106 15.18 -10.27 -7.54
CA PRO A 106 15.40 -10.00 -8.97
C PRO A 106 14.41 -8.96 -9.55
N PRO A 107 14.75 -8.34 -10.70
CA PRO A 107 13.89 -7.31 -11.31
C PRO A 107 12.48 -7.79 -11.68
N SER A 108 12.29 -9.10 -11.83
CA SER A 108 10.97 -9.70 -12.09
C SER A 108 10.01 -9.61 -10.92
N TYR A 109 10.48 -9.29 -9.72
CA TYR A 109 9.68 -9.19 -8.51
C TYR A 109 9.24 -7.75 -8.22
N ASN A 110 8.11 -7.62 -7.56
CA ASN A 110 7.77 -6.43 -6.79
C ASN A 110 7.19 -6.87 -5.44
N GLY A 111 6.87 -5.91 -4.57
CA GLY A 111 6.40 -6.22 -3.23
C GLY A 111 5.62 -5.08 -2.60
N PHE A 112 4.96 -5.41 -1.49
CA PHE A 112 4.12 -4.53 -0.71
C PHE A 112 4.56 -4.61 0.74
N LYS A 113 5.15 -3.53 1.27
CA LYS A 113 5.66 -3.45 2.63
C LYS A 113 4.85 -2.47 3.45
N LEU A 114 4.58 -2.84 4.69
CA LEU A 114 3.85 -2.03 5.66
C LEU A 114 4.80 -1.44 6.70
N LYS A 115 4.72 -0.13 6.89
CA LYS A 115 5.46 0.61 7.92
C LYS A 115 4.50 1.23 8.91
N ALA A 116 4.83 1.12 10.20
CA ALA A 116 4.01 1.66 11.27
C ALA A 116 4.23 3.19 11.44
N PHE A 117 3.33 3.83 12.13
CA PHE A 117 3.36 5.27 12.42
C PHE A 117 4.66 5.76 13.09
N PHE A 118 5.34 4.90 13.83
CA PHE A 118 6.61 5.24 14.48
C PHE A 118 7.83 5.11 13.57
N GLY A 119 7.65 4.72 12.30
CA GLY A 119 8.73 4.60 11.32
C GLY A 119 9.40 3.25 11.24
N GLY A 120 9.00 2.29 12.09
CA GLY A 120 9.47 0.90 12.04
C GLY A 120 8.59 0.01 11.15
N PRO A 121 8.94 -1.27 11.03
CA PRO A 121 8.03 -2.23 10.40
C PRO A 121 6.75 -2.38 11.22
N LEU A 122 5.63 -2.68 10.56
CA LEU A 122 4.40 -3.02 11.26
C LEU A 122 4.61 -4.31 12.06
N GLU A 123 4.09 -4.36 13.28
CA GLU A 123 4.28 -5.50 14.17
C GLU A 123 3.70 -6.79 13.54
N PRO A 124 4.37 -7.95 13.74
CA PRO A 124 3.95 -9.22 13.14
C PRO A 124 2.48 -9.59 13.41
N GLU A 125 1.97 -9.27 14.58
CA GLU A 125 0.58 -9.53 14.98
C GLU A 125 -0.40 -8.75 14.10
N ASN A 126 -0.08 -7.50 13.81
CA ASN A 126 -0.90 -6.62 12.97
C ASN A 126 -0.82 -7.04 11.50
N VAL A 127 0.37 -7.43 11.04
CA VAL A 127 0.55 -7.99 9.69
C VAL A 127 -0.29 -9.25 9.53
N GLN A 128 -0.27 -10.14 10.51
CA GLN A 128 -1.08 -11.37 10.49
C GLN A 128 -2.59 -11.06 10.48
N ALA A 129 -3.02 -10.08 11.27
CA ALA A 129 -4.42 -9.64 11.29
C ALA A 129 -4.88 -9.14 9.91
N ILE A 130 -4.03 -8.39 9.20
CA ILE A 130 -4.32 -7.94 7.83
C ILE A 130 -4.35 -9.14 6.88
N GLU A 131 -3.36 -10.02 6.93
CA GLU A 131 -3.28 -11.20 6.08
C GLU A 131 -4.53 -12.09 6.21
N ASP A 132 -5.02 -12.28 7.43
CA ASP A 132 -6.17 -13.16 7.72
C ASP A 132 -7.48 -12.67 7.09
N ILE A 133 -7.58 -11.38 6.77
CA ILE A 133 -8.79 -10.77 6.19
C ILE A 133 -8.65 -10.40 4.70
N ILE A 134 -7.55 -10.80 4.04
CA ILE A 134 -7.40 -10.55 2.61
C ILE A 134 -8.51 -11.29 1.85
N PRO A 135 -9.38 -10.56 1.12
CA PRO A 135 -10.48 -11.19 0.39
C PRO A 135 -9.97 -11.98 -0.82
N ASP A 136 -10.74 -12.96 -1.26
CA ASP A 136 -10.42 -13.73 -2.48
C ASP A 136 -10.49 -12.88 -3.75
N GLN A 137 -11.33 -11.84 -3.72
CA GLN A 137 -11.44 -10.83 -4.77
C GLN A 137 -11.62 -9.47 -4.12
N CYS A 138 -11.02 -8.43 -4.70
CA CYS A 138 -11.27 -7.07 -4.23
C CYS A 138 -12.73 -6.70 -4.46
N SER A 139 -13.43 -6.27 -3.41
CA SER A 139 -14.84 -5.87 -3.48
C SER A 139 -15.02 -4.43 -3.95
N ILE A 140 -13.92 -3.67 -4.06
CA ILE A 140 -13.93 -2.24 -4.38
C ILE A 140 -13.75 -2.04 -5.87
N ASP A 141 -14.61 -1.23 -6.47
CA ASP A 141 -14.48 -0.80 -7.87
C ASP A 141 -13.42 0.31 -7.99
N TYR A 142 -12.15 -0.07 -7.83
CA TYR A 142 -11.03 0.87 -7.93
C TYR A 142 -10.75 1.32 -9.37
N GLN A 143 -11.16 0.53 -10.36
CA GLN A 143 -10.92 0.83 -11.78
C GLN A 143 -11.69 2.07 -12.25
N SER A 144 -12.83 2.37 -11.63
CA SER A 144 -13.62 3.57 -11.94
C SER A 144 -13.06 4.84 -11.29
N ILE A 145 -12.08 4.74 -10.42
CA ILE A 145 -11.52 5.88 -9.69
C ILE A 145 -10.37 6.50 -10.49
N ASP A 146 -10.41 7.81 -10.67
CA ASP A 146 -9.39 8.59 -11.36
C ASP A 146 -8.49 9.33 -10.36
N ILE A 147 -7.19 9.11 -10.45
CA ILE A 147 -6.19 9.72 -9.54
C ILE A 147 -6.23 11.25 -9.62
N LYS A 148 -6.31 11.82 -10.83
CA LYS A 148 -6.33 13.28 -11.00
C LYS A 148 -7.54 13.91 -10.33
N THR A 149 -8.69 13.26 -10.42
CA THR A 149 -9.91 13.71 -9.75
C THR A 149 -9.75 13.64 -8.24
N CYS A 150 -9.15 12.56 -7.71
CA CYS A 150 -8.88 12.43 -6.28
C CYS A 150 -7.92 13.50 -5.76
N ILE A 151 -6.93 13.89 -6.54
CA ILE A 151 -6.03 15.00 -6.20
C ILE A 151 -6.79 16.33 -6.19
N ALA A 152 -7.60 16.60 -7.21
CA ALA A 152 -8.41 17.82 -7.29
C ALA A 152 -9.43 17.93 -6.13
N GLU A 153 -9.94 16.81 -5.64
CA GLU A 153 -10.86 16.73 -4.50
C GLU A 153 -10.14 16.65 -3.14
N GLU A 154 -8.83 16.78 -3.11
CA GLU A 154 -7.99 16.73 -1.90
C GLU A 154 -8.07 15.40 -1.13
N LYS A 155 -8.48 14.33 -1.80
CA LYS A 155 -8.44 12.96 -1.25
C LYS A 155 -7.06 12.34 -1.32
N ILE A 156 -6.26 12.81 -2.29
CA ILE A 156 -4.86 12.44 -2.48
C ILE A 156 -4.02 13.72 -2.50
N GLU A 157 -2.99 13.73 -1.69
CA GLU A 157 -1.97 14.80 -1.65
C GLU A 157 -0.65 14.24 -2.17
N ILE A 158 -0.04 14.91 -3.16
CA ILE A 158 1.32 14.57 -3.61
C ILE A 158 2.30 15.30 -2.72
N VAL A 159 3.20 14.56 -2.08
CA VAL A 159 4.16 15.11 -1.12
C VAL A 159 5.60 14.87 -1.56
N PRO A 160 6.46 15.90 -1.51
CA PRO A 160 7.90 15.71 -1.66
C PRO A 160 8.47 15.12 -0.37
N ILE A 161 9.34 14.13 -0.51
CA ILE A 161 10.02 13.48 0.61
C ILE A 161 11.53 13.56 0.44
#